data_1493ba6b4c24ce5f1a17b121618dc5ed
#
_entry.id   1493ba6b4c24ce5f1a17b121618dc5ed
#
_cell.length_a   1.000
_cell.length_b   1.000
_cell.length_c   1.000
_cell.angle_alpha   90.00
_cell.angle_beta   90.00
_cell.angle_gamma   90.00
#
_symmetry.space_group_name_H-M   'P 1'
#
loop_
_entity.id
_entity.type
_entity.pdbx_description
1 polymer ?
#
loop_
_entity_poly.entity_id
_entity_poly.type
_entity_poly.pdbx_seq_one_letter_code
_entity_poly.pdbx_strand_id
1 'polypeptide(L)'
;MSLRRLIIVSFFFLSFFANIFADGSVRGWIILSDNMERAIRTIKTAKEYNINQLQLSHEIIHDLKAIKEEKVCEQVNKLIRLAHLEGIDEVLLWDHSLYSLDYYPSCFRTGPNGTINLDNPKFWEWFKDDYRRMLNRAPEADGLVLTFIETGAYAEKQYSMNMKPPEEKLAAVVNAISDVVIGERGKKLYIRTFAYSEEEYKSTVGCIEHIKSDKVILMMKETPHDFFLTHPDNSYIRKMNRPTIVEFDSGNEYSGQGVVANTWPEYTMKRWGSYINCPNVTGYVARTDRYGDTSIVGTANEIQLYALKRMTEEQTVSPMQIYNEFITSRYGEDALLPIRKAFQNAYDIVTSVFYTLGTNLTDHSSLNYENNKWGYSRHVSGRWIAVSYTHLTLPTKL
;
A
#
# COMPACT_ATOMS: atom_id res chain seq x y z
N MET A 1 24.12 -23.64 -39.15
CA MET A 1 22.82 -23.39 -38.50
C MET A 1 22.03 -22.42 -39.37
N SER A 2 20.86 -22.81 -39.83
CA SER A 2 20.10 -21.99 -40.80
C SER A 2 19.43 -20.80 -40.09
N LEU A 3 19.30 -19.69 -40.79
CA LEU A 3 18.66 -18.45 -40.34
C LEU A 3 17.25 -18.70 -39.72
N ARG A 4 16.55 -19.74 -40.19
CA ARG A 4 15.25 -20.17 -39.65
C ARG A 4 15.32 -20.69 -38.21
N ARG A 5 16.40 -21.32 -37.77
CA ARG A 5 16.60 -21.78 -36.40
C ARG A 5 16.88 -20.60 -35.43
N LEU A 6 17.56 -19.56 -35.91
CA LEU A 6 17.86 -18.36 -35.14
C LEU A 6 16.58 -17.53 -34.88
N ILE A 7 15.72 -17.44 -35.90
CA ILE A 7 14.44 -16.71 -35.79
C ILE A 7 13.50 -17.42 -34.82
N ILE A 8 13.44 -18.76 -34.84
CA ILE A 8 12.56 -19.53 -33.91
C ILE A 8 13.07 -19.42 -32.48
N VAL A 9 14.35 -19.42 -32.22
CA VAL A 9 14.94 -19.24 -30.88
C VAL A 9 14.73 -17.81 -30.39
N SER A 10 14.83 -16.79 -31.23
CA SER A 10 14.54 -15.40 -30.86
C SER A 10 13.04 -15.17 -30.55
N PHE A 11 12.14 -15.82 -31.29
CA PHE A 11 10.69 -15.76 -31.00
C PHE A 11 10.33 -16.49 -29.72
N PHE A 12 10.98 -17.60 -29.41
CA PHE A 12 10.77 -18.33 -28.15
C PHE A 12 11.32 -17.55 -26.95
N PHE A 13 12.42 -16.82 -27.07
CA PHE A 13 12.94 -15.96 -26.02
C PHE A 13 12.09 -14.71 -25.81
N LEU A 14 11.57 -14.08 -26.85
CA LEU A 14 10.67 -12.93 -26.75
C LEU A 14 9.30 -13.30 -26.15
N SER A 15 8.77 -14.48 -26.47
CA SER A 15 7.51 -14.96 -25.85
C SER A 15 7.69 -15.39 -24.39
N PHE A 16 8.90 -15.78 -23.96
CA PHE A 16 9.17 -16.14 -22.57
C PHE A 16 9.26 -14.91 -21.64
N PHE A 17 9.70 -13.76 -22.16
CA PHE A 17 9.73 -12.52 -21.39
C PHE A 17 8.37 -11.81 -21.30
N ALA A 18 7.44 -12.05 -22.22
CA ALA A 18 6.10 -11.43 -22.21
C ALA A 18 5.14 -12.04 -21.18
N ASN A 19 5.45 -13.21 -20.60
CA ASN A 19 4.55 -13.94 -19.69
C ASN A 19 4.99 -13.99 -18.22
N ILE A 20 6.05 -13.29 -17.83
CA ILE A 20 6.61 -13.40 -16.48
C ILE A 20 5.66 -12.77 -15.41
N PHE A 21 4.79 -11.85 -15.79
CA PHE A 21 3.82 -11.24 -14.88
C PHE A 21 2.43 -11.91 -14.90
N ALA A 22 2.13 -12.82 -15.82
CA ALA A 22 0.79 -13.36 -16.00
C ALA A 22 0.41 -14.49 -15.03
N ASP A 23 1.40 -15.24 -14.52
CA ASP A 23 1.13 -16.41 -13.67
C ASP A 23 1.90 -16.28 -12.35
N GLY A 24 1.19 -15.96 -11.25
CA GLY A 24 1.75 -15.86 -9.90
C GLY A 24 2.06 -14.46 -9.38
N SER A 25 1.91 -13.39 -10.18
CA SER A 25 2.07 -12.02 -9.68
C SER A 25 0.91 -11.58 -8.80
N VAL A 26 1.23 -10.78 -7.76
CA VAL A 26 0.21 -10.18 -6.89
C VAL A 26 -0.52 -9.06 -7.64
N ARG A 27 -1.83 -9.20 -7.70
CA ARG A 27 -2.76 -8.15 -8.13
C ARG A 27 -3.72 -7.93 -6.97
N GLY A 28 -3.45 -6.89 -6.20
CA GLY A 28 -4.11 -6.69 -4.93
C GLY A 28 -4.99 -5.46 -4.87
N TRP A 29 -6.02 -5.54 -4.05
CA TRP A 29 -6.84 -4.41 -3.64
C TRP A 29 -6.82 -4.22 -2.14
N ILE A 30 -6.89 -2.96 -1.68
CA ILE A 30 -7.04 -2.60 -0.26
C ILE A 30 -8.41 -1.97 -0.07
N ILE A 31 -9.17 -2.46 0.90
CA ILE A 31 -10.41 -1.85 1.37
C ILE A 31 -10.14 -1.22 2.74
N LEU A 32 -10.40 0.09 2.85
CA LEU A 32 -10.15 0.87 4.06
C LEU A 32 -11.42 1.13 4.86
N SER A 33 -12.54 1.39 4.19
CA SER A 33 -13.81 1.78 4.80
C SER A 33 -14.55 0.58 5.41
N ASP A 34 -15.13 0.76 6.60
CA ASP A 34 -15.99 -0.22 7.27
C ASP A 34 -17.41 -0.30 6.70
N ASN A 35 -17.71 0.44 5.64
CA ASN A 35 -18.99 0.34 4.94
C ASN A 35 -19.13 -1.04 4.28
N MET A 36 -19.82 -1.94 4.97
CA MET A 36 -19.97 -3.34 4.58
C MET A 36 -20.59 -3.55 3.21
N GLU A 37 -21.55 -2.70 2.80
CA GLU A 37 -22.19 -2.84 1.48
C GLU A 37 -21.18 -2.56 0.37
N ARG A 38 -20.36 -1.52 0.54
CA ARG A 38 -19.31 -1.15 -0.41
C ARG A 38 -18.19 -2.17 -0.43
N ALA A 39 -17.73 -2.63 0.72
CA ALA A 39 -16.73 -3.69 0.81
C ALA A 39 -17.17 -4.95 0.06
N ILE A 40 -18.43 -5.38 0.25
CA ILE A 40 -19.00 -6.51 -0.47
C ILE A 40 -19.05 -6.26 -1.98
N ARG A 41 -19.44 -5.06 -2.40
CA ARG A 41 -19.45 -4.68 -3.83
C ARG A 41 -18.04 -4.72 -4.43
N THR A 42 -17.06 -4.15 -3.73
CA THR A 42 -15.67 -4.14 -4.15
C THR A 42 -15.12 -5.57 -4.30
N ILE A 43 -15.38 -6.45 -3.33
CA ILE A 43 -14.96 -7.85 -3.39
C ILE A 43 -15.57 -8.56 -4.61
N LYS A 44 -16.87 -8.38 -4.87
CA LYS A 44 -17.54 -8.98 -6.03
C LYS A 44 -17.01 -8.47 -7.37
N THR A 45 -16.62 -7.20 -7.43
CA THR A 45 -16.05 -6.59 -8.66
C THR A 45 -14.59 -7.03 -8.87
N ALA A 46 -13.88 -7.44 -7.82
CA ALA A 46 -12.47 -7.79 -7.87
C ALA A 46 -12.14 -8.88 -8.93
N LYS A 47 -13.06 -9.82 -9.15
CA LYS A 47 -12.91 -10.87 -10.15
C LYS A 47 -12.78 -10.32 -11.58
N GLU A 48 -13.52 -9.27 -11.91
CA GLU A 48 -13.46 -8.61 -13.24
C GLU A 48 -12.09 -7.98 -13.51
N TYR A 49 -11.34 -7.73 -12.42
CA TYR A 49 -9.99 -7.15 -12.43
C TYR A 49 -8.89 -8.18 -12.26
N ASN A 50 -9.20 -9.48 -12.25
CA ASN A 50 -8.25 -10.55 -12.01
C ASN A 50 -7.48 -10.37 -10.69
N ILE A 51 -8.13 -9.83 -9.65
CA ILE A 51 -7.54 -9.63 -8.34
C ILE A 51 -7.41 -10.96 -7.62
N ASN A 52 -6.21 -11.26 -7.13
CA ASN A 52 -5.89 -12.47 -6.39
C ASN A 52 -5.48 -12.22 -4.94
N GLN A 53 -5.35 -10.93 -4.53
CA GLN A 53 -5.07 -10.55 -3.14
C GLN A 53 -6.02 -9.46 -2.69
N LEU A 54 -6.55 -9.57 -1.48
CA LEU A 54 -7.32 -8.55 -0.79
C LEU A 54 -6.67 -8.19 0.53
N GLN A 55 -6.64 -6.90 0.85
CA GLN A 55 -6.18 -6.42 2.15
C GLN A 55 -7.32 -5.66 2.84
N LEU A 56 -7.60 -6.02 4.08
CA LEU A 56 -8.56 -5.34 4.94
C LEU A 56 -7.80 -4.43 5.92
N SER A 57 -8.13 -3.15 5.93
CA SER A 57 -7.34 -2.17 6.66
C SER A 57 -8.15 -1.04 7.28
N HIS A 58 -7.50 -0.11 7.96
CA HIS A 58 -8.01 1.15 8.54
C HIS A 58 -9.32 1.01 9.33
N GLU A 59 -10.46 1.45 8.78
CA GLU A 59 -11.75 1.44 9.49
C GLU A 59 -12.29 0.02 9.71
N ILE A 60 -11.90 -0.95 8.86
CA ILE A 60 -12.28 -2.36 9.05
C ILE A 60 -11.46 -2.98 10.19
N ILE A 61 -10.13 -2.85 10.09
CA ILE A 61 -9.18 -3.33 11.09
C ILE A 61 -7.88 -2.53 10.99
N HIS A 62 -7.67 -1.61 11.95
CA HIS A 62 -6.46 -0.83 12.04
C HIS A 62 -5.35 -1.62 12.75
N ASP A 63 -5.64 -2.06 13.96
CA ASP A 63 -4.77 -2.88 14.80
C ASP A 63 -5.34 -4.30 14.87
N LEU A 64 -4.53 -5.31 14.69
CA LEU A 64 -4.98 -6.71 14.76
C LEU A 64 -5.65 -7.03 16.12
N LYS A 65 -5.28 -6.33 17.20
CA LYS A 65 -5.92 -6.49 18.52
C LYS A 65 -7.44 -6.27 18.47
N ALA A 66 -7.96 -5.49 17.51
CA ALA A 66 -9.39 -5.23 17.37
C ALA A 66 -10.20 -6.49 17.05
N ILE A 67 -9.56 -7.53 16.51
CA ILE A 67 -10.19 -8.85 16.29
C ILE A 67 -10.67 -9.52 17.59
N LYS A 68 -10.23 -9.04 18.75
CA LYS A 68 -10.69 -9.50 20.06
C LYS A 68 -12.12 -9.05 20.38
N GLU A 69 -12.60 -7.99 19.73
CA GLU A 69 -13.96 -7.53 19.78
C GLU A 69 -14.84 -8.39 18.87
N GLU A 70 -15.98 -8.90 19.41
CA GLU A 70 -16.80 -9.86 18.67
C GLU A 70 -17.34 -9.28 17.37
N LYS A 71 -17.84 -8.04 17.39
CA LYS A 71 -18.36 -7.37 16.19
C LYS A 71 -17.33 -7.27 15.09
N VAL A 72 -16.10 -6.86 15.42
CA VAL A 72 -14.98 -6.74 14.44
C VAL A 72 -14.62 -8.12 13.92
N CYS A 73 -14.52 -9.11 14.82
CA CYS A 73 -14.22 -10.49 14.47
C CYS A 73 -15.22 -11.05 13.46
N GLU A 74 -16.51 -10.89 13.70
CA GLU A 74 -17.58 -11.35 12.81
C GLU A 74 -17.52 -10.66 11.44
N GLN A 75 -17.35 -9.33 11.41
CA GLN A 75 -17.26 -8.55 10.17
C GLN A 75 -16.05 -8.96 9.33
N VAL A 76 -14.88 -9.04 9.96
CA VAL A 76 -13.62 -9.43 9.28
C VAL A 76 -13.75 -10.83 8.70
N ASN A 77 -14.18 -11.82 9.49
CA ASN A 77 -14.33 -13.20 9.01
C ASN A 77 -15.41 -13.33 7.91
N LYS A 78 -16.46 -12.50 7.94
CA LYS A 78 -17.45 -12.45 6.86
C LYS A 78 -16.83 -11.99 5.54
N LEU A 79 -16.00 -10.94 5.58
CA LEU A 79 -15.33 -10.43 4.39
C LEU A 79 -14.27 -11.41 3.85
N ILE A 80 -13.51 -12.06 4.74
CA ILE A 80 -12.53 -13.10 4.35
C ILE A 80 -13.24 -14.24 3.59
N ARG A 81 -14.28 -14.81 4.19
CA ARG A 81 -15.04 -15.91 3.54
C ARG A 81 -15.64 -15.48 2.21
N LEU A 82 -16.20 -14.25 2.13
CA LEU A 82 -16.74 -13.75 0.88
C LEU A 82 -15.64 -13.63 -0.19
N ALA A 83 -14.48 -13.10 0.16
CA ALA A 83 -13.37 -12.95 -0.77
C ALA A 83 -12.91 -14.31 -1.33
N HIS A 84 -12.76 -15.31 -0.49
CA HIS A 84 -12.43 -16.67 -0.94
C HIS A 84 -13.53 -17.29 -1.82
N LEU A 85 -14.81 -17.06 -1.49
CA LEU A 85 -15.93 -17.53 -2.32
C LEU A 85 -15.96 -16.86 -3.71
N GLU A 86 -15.51 -15.61 -3.81
CA GLU A 86 -15.38 -14.91 -5.09
C GLU A 86 -14.08 -15.25 -5.85
N GLY A 87 -13.25 -16.13 -5.29
CA GLY A 87 -12.04 -16.65 -5.93
C GLY A 87 -10.79 -15.81 -5.70
N ILE A 88 -10.75 -15.01 -4.63
CA ILE A 88 -9.54 -14.31 -4.20
C ILE A 88 -8.69 -15.28 -3.38
N ASP A 89 -7.45 -15.52 -3.81
CA ASP A 89 -6.57 -16.54 -3.24
C ASP A 89 -5.98 -16.14 -1.88
N GLU A 90 -5.82 -14.84 -1.62
CA GLU A 90 -5.10 -14.34 -0.47
C GLU A 90 -5.83 -13.15 0.17
N VAL A 91 -6.19 -13.27 1.45
CA VAL A 91 -6.80 -12.18 2.24
C VAL A 91 -5.93 -11.86 3.44
N LEU A 92 -5.44 -10.62 3.49
CA LEU A 92 -4.52 -10.13 4.53
C LEU A 92 -5.22 -9.13 5.44
N LEU A 93 -4.84 -9.16 6.73
CA LEU A 93 -5.28 -8.19 7.73
C LEU A 93 -4.15 -7.21 8.03
N TRP A 94 -4.48 -5.93 8.15
CA TRP A 94 -3.48 -4.93 8.56
C TRP A 94 -3.30 -4.94 10.07
N ASP A 95 -2.08 -4.54 10.48
CA ASP A 95 -1.69 -4.41 11.87
C ASP A 95 -0.68 -3.28 12.05
N HIS A 96 -0.96 -2.36 12.99
CA HIS A 96 -0.07 -1.26 13.37
C HIS A 96 0.57 -1.57 14.74
N SER A 97 1.61 -2.37 14.72
CA SER A 97 2.31 -2.78 15.93
C SER A 97 3.56 -1.90 16.16
N LEU A 98 3.80 -1.42 17.38
CA LEU A 98 3.21 -1.78 18.68
C LEU A 98 2.00 -0.91 19.00
N TYR A 99 1.05 -1.51 19.74
CA TYR A 99 -0.14 -0.79 20.22
C TYR A 99 0.21 0.21 21.34
N SER A 100 -0.80 0.95 21.86
CA SER A 100 -0.62 1.83 23.01
C SER A 100 -0.01 1.09 24.22
N LEU A 101 0.86 1.78 24.98
CA LEU A 101 1.63 1.15 26.05
C LEU A 101 0.75 0.45 27.12
N ASP A 102 -0.43 0.98 27.38
CA ASP A 102 -1.40 0.44 28.34
C ASP A 102 -1.97 -0.94 27.93
N TYR A 103 -1.90 -1.28 26.66
CA TYR A 103 -2.25 -2.62 26.17
C TYR A 103 -1.33 -3.71 26.71
N TYR A 104 -0.05 -3.38 26.94
CA TYR A 104 0.94 -4.33 27.41
C TYR A 104 0.95 -4.44 28.93
N PRO A 105 1.06 -5.65 29.51
CA PRO A 105 1.16 -5.83 30.97
C PRO A 105 2.24 -4.96 31.61
N SER A 106 1.93 -4.34 32.74
CA SER A 106 2.86 -3.43 33.45
C SER A 106 4.20 -4.07 33.81
N CYS A 107 4.24 -5.40 34.03
CA CYS A 107 5.46 -6.15 34.31
C CYS A 107 6.46 -6.15 33.16
N PHE A 108 6.07 -5.79 31.93
CA PHE A 108 6.96 -5.63 30.80
C PHE A 108 7.36 -4.18 30.53
N ARG A 109 6.66 -3.23 31.14
CA ARG A 109 6.91 -1.78 30.99
C ARG A 109 7.90 -1.28 32.04
N THR A 110 9.06 -1.93 32.12
CA THR A 110 10.11 -1.67 33.13
C THR A 110 11.23 -0.77 32.63
N GLY A 111 11.16 -0.30 31.41
CA GLY A 111 12.08 0.68 30.85
C GLY A 111 11.83 2.11 31.38
N PRO A 112 12.72 3.05 31.12
CA PRO A 112 12.55 4.45 31.48
C PRO A 112 11.21 4.99 30.96
N ASN A 113 10.54 5.83 31.77
CA ASN A 113 9.23 6.40 31.46
C ASN A 113 8.12 5.38 31.15
N GLY A 114 8.22 4.15 31.69
CA GLY A 114 7.23 3.10 31.47
C GLY A 114 7.26 2.49 30.08
N THR A 115 8.36 2.61 29.37
CA THR A 115 8.55 1.94 28.07
C THR A 115 8.69 0.43 28.24
N ILE A 116 8.38 -0.32 27.19
CA ILE A 116 8.56 -1.76 27.16
C ILE A 116 10.05 -2.07 27.19
N ASN A 117 10.43 -3.04 28.03
CA ASN A 117 11.79 -3.56 28.06
C ASN A 117 11.93 -4.70 27.03
N LEU A 118 12.50 -4.37 25.88
CA LEU A 118 12.69 -5.31 24.77
C LEU A 118 13.79 -6.37 25.05
N ASP A 119 14.59 -6.18 26.09
CA ASP A 119 15.59 -7.19 26.52
C ASP A 119 14.97 -8.29 27.40
N ASN A 120 13.70 -8.15 27.80
CA ASN A 120 13.00 -9.13 28.59
C ASN A 120 12.45 -10.27 27.71
N PRO A 121 13.00 -11.50 27.78
CA PRO A 121 12.53 -12.60 26.94
C PRO A 121 11.06 -12.98 27.18
N LYS A 122 10.54 -12.78 28.39
CA LYS A 122 9.14 -13.05 28.72
C LYS A 122 8.17 -12.10 28.02
N PHE A 123 8.62 -10.89 27.67
CA PHE A 123 7.84 -9.98 26.83
C PHE A 123 7.60 -10.61 25.45
N TRP A 124 8.64 -11.13 24.81
CA TRP A 124 8.54 -11.73 23.49
C TRP A 124 7.72 -13.03 23.50
N GLU A 125 7.78 -13.83 24.56
CA GLU A 125 6.91 -15.00 24.74
C GLU A 125 5.45 -14.59 24.81
N TRP A 126 5.12 -13.61 25.66
CA TRP A 126 3.77 -13.06 25.80
C TRP A 126 3.29 -12.43 24.50
N PHE A 127 4.15 -11.67 23.83
CA PHE A 127 3.86 -10.99 22.58
C PHE A 127 3.49 -12.00 21.47
N LYS A 128 4.30 -13.02 21.28
CA LYS A 128 4.01 -14.09 20.32
C LYS A 128 2.73 -14.86 20.68
N ASP A 129 2.51 -15.13 21.95
CA ASP A 129 1.28 -15.80 22.40
C ASP A 129 0.03 -14.95 22.13
N ASP A 130 0.13 -13.64 22.25
CA ASP A 130 -0.95 -12.73 21.93
C ASP A 130 -1.30 -12.75 20.43
N TYR A 131 -0.29 -12.78 19.55
CA TYR A 131 -0.50 -12.98 18.10
C TYR A 131 -1.15 -14.34 17.79
N ARG A 132 -0.76 -15.40 18.47
CA ARG A 132 -1.42 -16.72 18.32
C ARG A 132 -2.90 -16.64 18.64
N ARG A 133 -3.26 -15.96 19.74
CA ARG A 133 -4.67 -15.78 20.15
C ARG A 133 -5.46 -14.95 19.14
N MET A 134 -4.88 -13.85 18.63
CA MET A 134 -5.53 -13.02 17.63
C MET A 134 -5.75 -13.77 16.31
N LEU A 135 -4.74 -14.47 15.82
CA LEU A 135 -4.84 -15.27 14.59
C LEU A 135 -5.82 -16.46 14.71
N ASN A 136 -6.02 -17.00 15.92
CA ASN A 136 -7.05 -18.02 16.13
C ASN A 136 -8.47 -17.49 15.92
N ARG A 137 -8.70 -16.16 16.03
CA ARG A 137 -9.99 -15.54 15.80
C ARG A 137 -10.27 -15.23 14.32
N ALA A 138 -9.22 -15.23 13.49
CA ALA A 138 -9.33 -15.11 12.04
C ALA A 138 -8.54 -16.25 11.35
N PRO A 139 -8.98 -17.50 11.50
CA PRO A 139 -8.23 -18.67 11.05
C PRO A 139 -8.08 -18.74 9.53
N GLU A 140 -9.05 -18.19 8.79
CA GLU A 140 -9.07 -18.18 7.32
C GLU A 140 -8.31 -17.01 6.70
N ALA A 141 -7.80 -16.04 7.49
CA ALA A 141 -6.90 -15.01 6.96
C ALA A 141 -5.57 -15.65 6.51
N ASP A 142 -5.05 -15.23 5.36
CA ASP A 142 -3.85 -15.82 4.76
C ASP A 142 -2.56 -15.15 5.22
N GLY A 143 -2.66 -14.04 5.91
CA GLY A 143 -1.50 -13.36 6.47
C GLY A 143 -1.79 -11.97 7.03
N LEU A 144 -0.71 -11.24 7.28
CA LEU A 144 -0.73 -9.90 7.82
C LEU A 144 0.05 -8.91 6.96
N VAL A 145 -0.38 -7.65 6.98
CA VAL A 145 0.39 -6.49 6.55
C VAL A 145 0.75 -5.69 7.79
N LEU A 146 2.02 -5.70 8.16
CA LEU A 146 2.54 -4.99 9.31
C LEU A 146 3.04 -3.60 8.91
N THR A 147 2.63 -2.56 9.61
CA THR A 147 3.11 -1.19 9.48
C THR A 147 3.66 -0.66 10.80
N PHE A 148 4.63 0.24 10.74
CA PHE A 148 5.37 0.73 11.91
C PHE A 148 5.01 2.17 12.30
N ILE A 149 4.18 2.81 11.51
CA ILE A 149 3.72 4.18 11.72
C ILE A 149 2.25 4.17 12.09
N GLU A 150 1.78 5.28 12.65
CA GLU A 150 0.41 5.39 13.17
C GLU A 150 0.14 4.37 14.28
N THR A 151 1.22 3.94 14.95
CA THR A 151 1.19 3.00 16.07
C THR A 151 1.00 3.73 17.39
N GLY A 152 0.45 3.02 18.37
CA GLY A 152 0.29 3.59 19.72
C GLY A 152 1.60 3.71 20.50
N ALA A 153 2.55 2.80 20.24
CA ALA A 153 3.90 2.84 20.77
C ALA A 153 4.91 2.52 19.67
N TYR A 154 5.84 3.42 19.44
CA TYR A 154 6.90 3.24 18.47
C TYR A 154 7.92 2.23 18.96
N ALA A 155 8.21 1.17 18.21
CA ALA A 155 9.16 0.13 18.57
C ALA A 155 10.57 0.69 18.83
N GLU A 156 11.02 1.62 18.01
CA GLU A 156 12.33 2.26 18.10
C GLU A 156 12.49 3.11 19.36
N LYS A 157 11.38 3.56 19.96
CA LYS A 157 11.37 4.34 21.22
C LYS A 157 11.32 3.46 22.47
N GLN A 158 11.15 2.15 22.32
CA GLN A 158 11.14 1.23 23.46
C GLN A 158 12.56 1.00 24.02
N TYR A 159 12.62 0.63 25.29
CA TYR A 159 13.89 0.44 25.97
C TYR A 159 14.58 -0.86 25.58
N SER A 160 15.88 -0.77 25.30
CA SER A 160 16.78 -1.91 25.20
C SER A 160 18.22 -1.47 25.48
N MET A 161 18.96 -2.30 26.19
CA MET A 161 20.42 -2.17 26.37
C MET A 161 21.17 -2.84 25.20
N ASN A 162 20.59 -3.88 24.64
CA ASN A 162 21.22 -4.74 23.64
C ASN A 162 21.00 -4.24 22.22
N MET A 163 19.78 -3.77 21.92
CA MET A 163 19.38 -3.20 20.61
C MET A 163 19.40 -1.67 20.70
N LYS A 164 20.45 -1.04 20.20
CA LYS A 164 20.59 0.43 20.24
C LYS A 164 20.02 1.12 18.99
N PRO A 165 20.34 0.65 17.77
CA PRO A 165 19.78 1.25 16.55
C PRO A 165 18.25 1.04 16.44
N PRO A 166 17.51 2.04 15.95
CA PRO A 166 16.07 1.91 15.68
C PRO A 166 15.73 0.69 14.83
N GLU A 167 16.55 0.41 13.82
CA GLU A 167 16.40 -0.69 12.85
C GLU A 167 16.35 -2.06 13.52
N GLU A 168 17.20 -2.27 14.53
CA GLU A 168 17.24 -3.55 15.26
C GLU A 168 15.97 -3.78 16.09
N LYS A 169 15.42 -2.72 16.69
CA LYS A 169 14.18 -2.79 17.47
C LYS A 169 12.97 -3.05 16.58
N LEU A 170 12.89 -2.37 15.43
CA LEU A 170 11.88 -2.63 14.43
C LEU A 170 11.95 -4.07 13.94
N ALA A 171 13.15 -4.53 13.58
CA ALA A 171 13.36 -5.91 13.14
C ALA A 171 13.03 -6.94 14.21
N ALA A 172 13.25 -6.64 15.50
CA ALA A 172 12.89 -7.54 16.59
C ALA A 172 11.36 -7.78 16.65
N VAL A 173 10.55 -6.74 16.43
CA VAL A 173 9.09 -6.85 16.32
C VAL A 173 8.71 -7.70 15.13
N VAL A 174 9.28 -7.42 13.94
CA VAL A 174 9.02 -8.20 12.72
C VAL A 174 9.38 -9.67 12.91
N ASN A 175 10.55 -9.95 13.49
CA ASN A 175 11.03 -11.30 13.73
C ASN A 175 10.10 -12.07 14.66
N ALA A 176 9.63 -11.45 15.76
CA ALA A 176 8.71 -12.09 16.69
C ALA A 176 7.35 -12.41 16.06
N ILE A 177 6.82 -11.50 15.24
CA ILE A 177 5.57 -11.72 14.48
C ILE A 177 5.78 -12.79 13.40
N SER A 178 6.92 -12.73 12.70
CA SER A 178 7.29 -13.70 11.65
C SER A 178 7.40 -15.13 12.19
N ASP A 179 7.94 -15.30 13.40
CA ASP A 179 8.01 -16.62 14.05
C ASP A 179 6.62 -17.27 14.15
N VAL A 180 5.59 -16.47 14.48
CA VAL A 180 4.21 -16.95 14.60
C VAL A 180 3.53 -17.06 13.24
N VAL A 181 3.54 -15.99 12.45
CA VAL A 181 2.77 -15.91 11.20
C VAL A 181 3.34 -16.86 10.15
N ILE A 182 4.64 -16.80 9.93
CA ILE A 182 5.32 -17.62 8.92
C ILE A 182 5.73 -18.97 9.51
N GLY A 183 6.42 -18.93 10.65
CA GLY A 183 7.05 -20.13 11.24
C GLY A 183 6.04 -21.14 11.74
N GLU A 184 5.04 -20.72 12.52
CA GLU A 184 4.08 -21.62 13.14
C GLU A 184 2.82 -21.83 12.29
N ARG A 185 2.37 -20.80 11.56
CA ARG A 185 1.08 -20.84 10.83
C ARG A 185 1.23 -21.07 9.33
N GLY A 186 2.45 -20.94 8.78
CA GLY A 186 2.68 -21.02 7.34
C GLY A 186 1.97 -19.93 6.53
N LYS A 187 1.59 -18.81 7.19
CA LYS A 187 0.90 -17.69 6.58
C LYS A 187 1.89 -16.65 6.07
N LYS A 188 1.41 -15.69 5.27
CA LYS A 188 2.25 -14.63 4.69
C LYS A 188 2.40 -13.43 5.63
N LEU A 189 3.56 -12.81 5.60
CA LEU A 189 3.82 -11.55 6.31
C LEU A 189 4.39 -10.54 5.33
N TYR A 190 3.67 -9.44 5.17
CA TYR A 190 4.10 -8.27 4.45
C TYR A 190 4.51 -7.19 5.44
N ILE A 191 5.58 -6.47 5.18
CA ILE A 191 5.94 -5.27 5.93
C ILE A 191 5.81 -4.04 5.04
N ARG A 192 5.04 -3.07 5.49
CA ARG A 192 4.80 -1.82 4.81
C ARG A 192 5.81 -0.77 5.25
N THR A 193 6.64 -0.31 4.31
CA THR A 193 7.68 0.68 4.57
C THR A 193 7.16 2.09 4.31
N PHE A 194 6.39 2.62 5.22
CA PHE A 194 5.92 4.00 5.17
C PHE A 194 6.52 4.81 6.33
N ALA A 195 6.78 6.09 6.13
CA ALA A 195 7.31 6.98 7.16
C ALA A 195 6.94 8.44 6.92
N TYR A 196 6.87 9.24 7.99
CA TYR A 196 6.61 10.67 7.93
C TYR A 196 7.86 11.50 7.65
N SER A 197 9.05 10.97 7.87
CA SER A 197 10.32 11.64 7.62
C SER A 197 11.31 10.73 6.90
N GLU A 198 12.31 11.36 6.28
CA GLU A 198 13.40 10.62 5.62
C GLU A 198 14.19 9.75 6.62
N GLU A 199 14.35 10.21 7.87
CA GLU A 199 15.07 9.47 8.91
C GLU A 199 14.30 8.22 9.35
N GLU A 200 13.00 8.37 9.62
CA GLU A 200 12.13 7.23 9.91
C GLU A 200 12.09 6.24 8.74
N TYR A 201 12.03 6.75 7.50
CA TYR A 201 12.03 5.90 6.33
C TYR A 201 13.34 5.11 6.18
N LYS A 202 14.49 5.73 6.44
CA LYS A 202 15.78 5.05 6.46
C LYS A 202 15.82 3.95 7.52
N SER A 203 15.32 4.21 8.72
CA SER A 203 15.25 3.21 9.79
C SER A 203 14.30 2.07 9.44
N THR A 204 13.13 2.38 8.86
CA THR A 204 12.16 1.36 8.42
C THR A 204 12.73 0.50 7.29
N VAL A 205 13.44 1.08 6.32
CA VAL A 205 14.12 0.32 5.26
C VAL A 205 15.35 -0.41 5.81
N GLY A 206 16.11 0.22 6.71
CA GLY A 206 17.28 -0.37 7.34
C GLY A 206 16.95 -1.61 8.17
N CYS A 207 15.75 -1.69 8.76
CA CYS A 207 15.37 -2.87 9.53
C CYS A 207 15.33 -4.16 8.70
N ILE A 208 15.18 -4.05 7.37
CA ILE A 208 15.11 -5.19 6.45
C ILE A 208 16.36 -6.07 6.53
N GLU A 209 17.53 -5.47 6.74
CA GLU A 209 18.81 -6.17 6.89
C GLU A 209 18.89 -7.04 8.17
N HIS A 210 18.07 -6.73 9.17
CA HIS A 210 18.01 -7.43 10.45
C HIS A 210 16.85 -8.44 10.54
N ILE A 211 16.03 -8.56 9.48
CA ILE A 211 14.92 -9.51 9.41
C ILE A 211 15.45 -10.89 9.06
N LYS A 212 15.20 -11.86 9.95
CA LYS A 212 15.74 -13.21 9.85
C LYS A 212 15.09 -14.07 8.77
N SER A 213 13.76 -13.96 8.62
CA SER A 213 13.02 -14.74 7.62
C SER A 213 13.15 -14.14 6.24
N ASP A 214 13.60 -14.91 5.27
CA ASP A 214 13.64 -14.56 3.84
C ASP A 214 12.26 -14.55 3.18
N LYS A 215 11.25 -15.11 3.86
CA LYS A 215 9.85 -15.18 3.39
C LYS A 215 9.04 -13.91 3.69
N VAL A 216 9.61 -12.94 4.40
CA VAL A 216 8.97 -11.64 4.61
C VAL A 216 8.98 -10.87 3.29
N ILE A 217 7.81 -10.38 2.88
CA ILE A 217 7.59 -9.64 1.64
C ILE A 217 7.50 -8.15 1.96
N LEU A 218 8.02 -7.31 1.09
CA LEU A 218 7.94 -5.86 1.25
C LEU A 218 6.68 -5.32 0.55
N MET A 219 6.04 -4.34 1.17
CA MET A 219 5.01 -3.53 0.57
C MET A 219 5.47 -2.07 0.64
N MET A 220 5.70 -1.47 -0.51
CA MET A 220 6.29 -0.14 -0.60
C MET A 220 5.39 0.79 -1.41
N LYS A 221 5.13 1.99 -0.89
CA LYS A 221 4.41 3.01 -1.66
C LYS A 221 5.15 3.36 -2.94
N GLU A 222 4.42 3.67 -3.99
CA GLU A 222 4.97 4.15 -5.29
C GLU A 222 5.80 5.42 -5.14
N THR A 223 5.52 6.22 -4.12
CA THR A 223 6.23 7.42 -3.71
C THR A 223 7.08 7.17 -2.47
N PRO A 224 8.16 7.92 -2.24
CA PRO A 224 9.05 7.67 -1.11
C PRO A 224 8.44 8.02 0.25
N HIS A 225 7.38 8.83 0.28
CA HIS A 225 6.71 9.28 1.49
C HIS A 225 5.21 8.98 1.40
N ASP A 226 4.38 10.00 1.30
CA ASP A 226 2.96 9.83 1.09
C ASP A 226 2.56 10.07 -0.37
N PHE A 227 1.31 9.79 -0.73
CA PHE A 227 0.82 9.74 -2.11
C PHE A 227 0.59 11.11 -2.75
N PHE A 228 1.50 12.04 -2.56
CA PHE A 228 1.45 13.32 -3.26
C PHE A 228 1.79 13.14 -4.73
N LEU A 229 0.91 13.60 -5.62
CA LEU A 229 1.07 13.44 -7.08
C LEU A 229 2.40 13.98 -7.63
N THR A 230 2.95 15.00 -6.98
CA THR A 230 4.20 15.66 -7.38
C THR A 230 5.46 15.00 -6.83
N HIS A 231 5.33 14.02 -5.94
CA HIS A 231 6.49 13.29 -5.43
C HIS A 231 7.14 12.43 -6.51
N PRO A 232 8.46 12.24 -6.44
CA PRO A 232 9.18 11.37 -7.37
C PRO A 232 8.80 9.90 -7.15
N ASP A 233 9.26 9.05 -8.05
CA ASP A 233 9.25 7.60 -7.86
C ASP A 233 10.03 7.20 -6.60
N ASN A 234 9.57 6.16 -5.92
CA ASN A 234 10.29 5.58 -4.79
C ASN A 234 11.52 4.80 -5.24
N SER A 235 12.67 5.47 -5.23
CA SER A 235 13.94 4.88 -5.67
C SER A 235 14.41 3.70 -4.83
N TYR A 236 13.90 3.54 -3.61
CA TYR A 236 14.25 2.40 -2.74
C TYR A 236 13.70 1.08 -3.27
N ILE A 237 12.55 1.08 -3.95
CA ILE A 237 11.97 -0.14 -4.52
C ILE A 237 12.99 -0.90 -5.37
N ARG A 238 13.73 -0.18 -6.23
CA ARG A 238 14.73 -0.79 -7.12
C ARG A 238 15.98 -1.32 -6.41
N LYS A 239 16.17 -0.96 -5.14
CA LYS A 239 17.34 -1.34 -4.33
C LYS A 239 17.07 -2.55 -3.44
N MET A 240 15.81 -2.95 -3.32
CA MET A 240 15.45 -4.08 -2.46
C MET A 240 15.88 -5.41 -3.08
N ASN A 241 16.34 -6.30 -2.23
CA ASN A 241 16.75 -7.67 -2.56
C ASN A 241 15.70 -8.72 -2.14
N ARG A 242 14.50 -8.28 -1.76
CA ARG A 242 13.38 -9.14 -1.33
C ARG A 242 12.18 -8.96 -2.24
N PRO A 243 11.30 -9.98 -2.33
CA PRO A 243 10.02 -9.81 -3.02
C PRO A 243 9.29 -8.56 -2.53
N THR A 244 8.84 -7.73 -3.45
CA THR A 244 8.26 -6.42 -3.16
C THR A 244 6.98 -6.24 -3.97
N ILE A 245 5.89 -5.80 -3.32
CA ILE A 245 4.69 -5.29 -4.00
C ILE A 245 4.65 -3.77 -3.88
N VAL A 246 4.11 -3.11 -4.92
CA VAL A 246 4.01 -1.65 -4.96
C VAL A 246 2.60 -1.21 -4.58
N GLU A 247 2.49 -0.34 -3.57
CA GLU A 247 1.21 0.23 -3.11
C GLU A 247 0.88 1.50 -3.88
N PHE A 248 -0.32 1.54 -4.47
CA PHE A 248 -0.89 2.68 -5.19
C PHE A 248 -2.08 3.28 -4.44
N ASP A 249 -2.14 4.60 -4.41
CA ASP A 249 -3.29 5.33 -3.87
C ASP A 249 -4.31 5.66 -4.96
N SER A 250 -5.03 4.65 -5.44
CA SER A 250 -6.16 4.92 -6.33
C SER A 250 -7.38 5.51 -5.58
N GLY A 251 -7.38 5.46 -4.24
CA GLY A 251 -8.36 6.13 -3.36
C GLY A 251 -8.21 7.65 -3.30
N ASN A 252 -7.09 8.17 -3.83
CA ASN A 252 -6.85 9.60 -4.08
C ASN A 252 -6.83 10.47 -2.81
N GLU A 253 -6.12 10.03 -1.79
CA GLU A 253 -6.02 10.67 -0.48
C GLU A 253 -5.68 12.17 -0.54
N TYR A 254 -4.77 12.54 -1.44
CA TYR A 254 -4.28 13.92 -1.60
C TYR A 254 -4.75 14.58 -2.91
N SER A 255 -5.77 14.02 -3.54
CA SER A 255 -6.28 14.52 -4.82
C SER A 255 -7.81 14.47 -4.93
N GLY A 256 -8.49 14.69 -3.80
CA GLY A 256 -9.95 14.81 -3.74
C GLY A 256 -10.66 13.61 -3.11
N GLN A 257 -9.94 12.66 -2.52
CA GLN A 257 -10.49 11.51 -1.74
C GLN A 257 -11.62 10.75 -2.45
N GLY A 258 -11.48 10.52 -3.76
CA GLY A 258 -12.49 9.84 -4.56
C GLY A 258 -13.73 10.67 -4.92
N VAL A 259 -13.88 11.88 -4.36
CA VAL A 259 -15.02 12.80 -4.68
C VAL A 259 -14.76 13.59 -5.96
N VAL A 260 -13.51 13.98 -6.21
CA VAL A 260 -13.10 14.68 -7.41
C VAL A 260 -12.73 13.67 -8.50
N ALA A 261 -12.96 14.02 -9.76
CA ALA A 261 -12.57 13.18 -10.87
C ALA A 261 -11.04 13.05 -10.97
N ASN A 262 -10.54 11.83 -10.76
CA ASN A 262 -9.12 11.47 -10.85
C ASN A 262 -8.94 10.45 -12.00
N THR A 263 -9.21 10.89 -13.21
CA THR A 263 -9.30 10.04 -14.39
C THR A 263 -8.05 10.15 -15.27
N TRP A 264 -6.88 9.83 -14.69
CA TRP A 264 -5.58 9.94 -15.34
C TRP A 264 -4.80 8.62 -15.42
N PRO A 265 -5.21 7.71 -16.29
CA PRO A 265 -4.49 6.44 -16.49
C PRO A 265 -3.01 6.65 -16.84
N GLU A 266 -2.64 7.75 -17.51
CA GLU A 266 -1.27 8.08 -17.87
C GLU A 266 -0.36 8.17 -16.64
N TYR A 267 -0.83 8.81 -15.56
CA TYR A 267 -0.08 8.90 -14.32
C TYR A 267 0.15 7.51 -13.71
N THR A 268 -0.91 6.74 -13.56
CA THR A 268 -0.87 5.39 -13.00
C THR A 268 0.03 4.47 -13.83
N MET A 269 -0.09 4.53 -15.17
CA MET A 269 0.73 3.75 -16.10
C MET A 269 2.20 4.13 -16.03
N LYS A 270 2.51 5.42 -15.96
CA LYS A 270 3.89 5.92 -15.79
C LYS A 270 4.50 5.38 -14.50
N ARG A 271 3.77 5.49 -13.38
CA ARG A 271 4.21 5.00 -12.07
C ARG A 271 4.40 3.49 -12.08
N TRP A 272 3.43 2.71 -12.54
CA TRP A 272 3.57 1.27 -12.62
C TRP A 272 4.69 0.85 -13.59
N GLY A 273 4.80 1.52 -14.73
CA GLY A 273 5.87 1.30 -15.70
C GLY A 273 7.27 1.49 -15.15
N SER A 274 7.43 2.35 -14.13
CA SER A 274 8.70 2.52 -13.43
C SER A 274 9.12 1.30 -12.61
N TYR A 275 8.19 0.42 -12.23
CA TYR A 275 8.46 -0.68 -11.30
C TYR A 275 8.23 -2.06 -11.89
N ILE A 276 7.30 -2.21 -12.83
CA ILE A 276 6.84 -3.50 -13.35
C ILE A 276 7.97 -4.42 -13.84
N ASN A 277 9.08 -3.86 -14.30
CA ASN A 277 10.24 -4.61 -14.79
C ASN A 277 11.38 -4.74 -13.75
N CYS A 278 11.17 -4.30 -12.51
CA CYS A 278 12.17 -4.49 -11.46
C CYS A 278 12.17 -5.96 -11.01
N PRO A 279 13.34 -6.64 -10.96
CA PRO A 279 13.40 -8.07 -10.69
C PRO A 279 12.81 -8.53 -9.35
N ASN A 280 12.81 -7.63 -8.36
CA ASN A 280 12.27 -7.88 -7.02
C ASN A 280 10.78 -7.54 -6.91
N VAL A 281 10.19 -6.85 -7.89
CA VAL A 281 8.77 -6.48 -7.86
C VAL A 281 7.93 -7.65 -8.33
N THR A 282 7.08 -8.14 -7.42
CA THR A 282 6.23 -9.31 -7.63
C THR A 282 4.75 -8.96 -7.84
N GLY A 283 4.41 -7.69 -7.90
CA GLY A 283 3.07 -7.24 -8.16
C GLY A 283 2.75 -5.87 -7.56
N TYR A 284 1.47 -5.58 -7.52
CA TYR A 284 0.94 -4.32 -6.96
C TYR A 284 -0.23 -4.56 -6.03
N VAL A 285 -0.52 -3.55 -5.22
CA VAL A 285 -1.75 -3.42 -4.46
C VAL A 285 -2.28 -1.98 -4.59
N ALA A 286 -3.58 -1.82 -4.79
CA ALA A 286 -4.22 -0.53 -5.00
C ALA A 286 -5.35 -0.29 -3.99
N ARG A 287 -5.43 0.90 -3.42
CA ARG A 287 -6.56 1.30 -2.58
C ARG A 287 -7.81 1.49 -3.43
N THR A 288 -8.92 0.94 -2.99
CA THR A 288 -10.21 1.01 -3.72
C THR A 288 -11.16 2.06 -3.19
N ASP A 289 -10.82 2.64 -2.06
CA ASP A 289 -11.58 3.66 -1.36
C ASP A 289 -10.68 4.52 -0.49
N ARG A 290 -11.28 5.50 0.15
CA ARG A 290 -10.69 6.22 1.27
C ARG A 290 -11.63 6.05 2.47
N TYR A 291 -11.96 7.01 3.23
CA TYR A 291 -12.85 6.86 4.38
C TYR A 291 -14.33 6.99 4.00
N GLY A 292 -15.19 6.35 4.78
CA GLY A 292 -16.65 6.51 4.68
C GLY A 292 -17.20 6.12 3.30
N ASP A 293 -17.73 7.09 2.57
CA ASP A 293 -18.50 6.86 1.35
C ASP A 293 -17.70 7.05 0.03
N THR A 294 -16.39 7.01 0.06
CA THR A 294 -15.53 7.39 -1.08
C THR A 294 -14.98 6.23 -1.92
N SER A 295 -15.68 5.11 -2.04
CA SER A 295 -15.29 4.02 -2.95
C SER A 295 -15.16 4.52 -4.39
N ILE A 296 -14.06 4.16 -5.05
CA ILE A 296 -13.86 4.48 -6.47
C ILE A 296 -14.44 3.42 -7.39
N VAL A 297 -14.68 2.21 -6.89
CA VAL A 297 -15.32 1.12 -7.65
C VAL A 297 -16.76 1.52 -8.00
N GLY A 298 -17.08 1.46 -9.28
CA GLY A 298 -18.35 1.94 -9.85
C GLY A 298 -18.37 3.41 -10.24
N THR A 299 -17.25 4.14 -10.08
CA THR A 299 -17.12 5.57 -10.45
C THR A 299 -16.18 5.77 -11.64
N ALA A 300 -16.06 7.02 -12.12
CA ALA A 300 -15.10 7.39 -13.16
C ALA A 300 -13.64 7.13 -12.74
N ASN A 301 -13.34 7.26 -11.44
CA ASN A 301 -11.99 7.08 -10.90
C ASN A 301 -11.49 5.62 -10.97
N GLU A 302 -12.40 4.67 -11.17
CA GLU A 302 -12.07 3.26 -11.38
C GLU A 302 -11.15 3.02 -12.59
N ILE A 303 -11.06 3.98 -13.52
CA ILE A 303 -10.13 3.91 -14.66
C ILE A 303 -8.67 3.73 -14.21
N GLN A 304 -8.29 4.16 -13.01
CA GLN A 304 -6.94 3.96 -12.47
C GLN A 304 -6.69 2.47 -12.14
N LEU A 305 -7.68 1.79 -11.55
CA LEU A 305 -7.63 0.35 -11.30
C LEU A 305 -7.61 -0.42 -12.63
N TYR A 306 -8.39 0.04 -13.60
CA TYR A 306 -8.42 -0.52 -14.94
C TYR A 306 -7.05 -0.38 -15.64
N ALA A 307 -6.38 0.75 -15.49
CA ALA A 307 -5.04 0.96 -16.03
C ALA A 307 -4.01 -0.02 -15.44
N LEU A 308 -4.02 -0.25 -14.12
CA LEU A 308 -3.14 -1.23 -13.47
C LEU A 308 -3.39 -2.65 -14.01
N LYS A 309 -4.66 -3.06 -14.12
CA LYS A 309 -5.05 -4.33 -14.72
C LYS A 309 -4.47 -4.47 -16.14
N ARG A 310 -4.79 -3.51 -17.02
CA ARG A 310 -4.42 -3.57 -18.43
C ARG A 310 -2.91 -3.57 -18.65
N MET A 311 -2.14 -2.75 -17.91
CA MET A 311 -0.69 -2.77 -17.98
C MET A 311 -0.07 -4.08 -17.48
N THR A 312 -0.70 -4.75 -16.55
CA THR A 312 -0.23 -6.07 -16.08
C THR A 312 -0.49 -7.15 -17.11
N GLU A 313 -1.63 -7.06 -17.82
CA GLU A 313 -1.98 -7.98 -18.92
C GLU A 313 -1.17 -7.70 -20.18
N GLU A 314 -0.93 -6.43 -20.50
CA GLU A 314 -0.28 -5.97 -21.73
C GLU A 314 0.52 -4.70 -21.48
N GLN A 315 1.84 -4.82 -21.30
CA GLN A 315 2.71 -3.68 -20.99
C GLN A 315 2.79 -2.62 -22.10
N THR A 316 2.39 -2.98 -23.33
CA THR A 316 2.42 -2.08 -24.49
C THR A 316 1.11 -1.30 -24.69
N VAL A 317 0.09 -1.55 -23.85
CA VAL A 317 -1.18 -0.83 -23.91
C VAL A 317 -0.94 0.68 -23.77
N SER A 318 -1.62 1.49 -24.60
CA SER A 318 -1.50 2.94 -24.55
C SER A 318 -2.57 3.56 -23.65
N PRO A 319 -2.32 4.76 -23.07
CA PRO A 319 -3.36 5.49 -22.35
C PRO A 319 -4.63 5.71 -23.16
N MET A 320 -4.49 5.95 -24.46
CA MET A 320 -5.63 6.15 -25.35
C MET A 320 -6.50 4.89 -25.46
N GLN A 321 -5.87 3.70 -25.52
CA GLN A 321 -6.63 2.44 -25.50
C GLN A 321 -7.36 2.27 -24.17
N ILE A 322 -6.72 2.57 -23.03
CA ILE A 322 -7.33 2.53 -21.70
C ILE A 322 -8.59 3.42 -21.67
N TYR A 323 -8.48 4.68 -22.12
CA TYR A 323 -9.64 5.58 -22.18
C TYR A 323 -10.76 5.00 -23.04
N ASN A 324 -10.43 4.54 -24.24
CA ASN A 324 -11.43 4.05 -25.17
C ASN A 324 -12.15 2.81 -24.63
N GLU A 325 -11.39 1.82 -24.17
CA GLU A 325 -11.93 0.58 -23.61
C GLU A 325 -12.80 0.84 -22.39
N PHE A 326 -12.30 1.62 -21.42
CA PHE A 326 -13.02 1.91 -20.18
C PHE A 326 -14.28 2.73 -20.44
N ILE A 327 -14.18 3.81 -21.22
CA ILE A 327 -15.32 4.70 -21.49
C ILE A 327 -16.39 3.98 -22.30
N THR A 328 -16.01 3.27 -23.37
CA THR A 328 -16.98 2.54 -24.19
C THR A 328 -17.70 1.47 -23.38
N SER A 329 -16.98 0.73 -22.55
CA SER A 329 -17.59 -0.32 -21.72
C SER A 329 -18.54 0.23 -20.66
N ARG A 330 -18.28 1.42 -20.11
CA ARG A 330 -19.06 2.01 -19.01
C ARG A 330 -20.17 2.95 -19.45
N TYR A 331 -19.96 3.69 -20.53
CA TYR A 331 -20.83 4.81 -20.94
C TYR A 331 -21.34 4.69 -22.38
N GLY A 332 -20.87 3.70 -23.14
CA GLY A 332 -21.23 3.49 -24.53
C GLY A 332 -20.38 4.30 -25.52
N GLU A 333 -20.44 3.90 -26.80
CA GLU A 333 -19.63 4.50 -27.85
C GLU A 333 -19.96 5.98 -28.11
N ASP A 334 -21.25 6.36 -28.05
CA ASP A 334 -21.70 7.74 -28.28
C ASP A 334 -21.10 8.73 -27.24
N ALA A 335 -20.79 8.26 -26.04
CA ALA A 335 -20.21 9.05 -24.96
C ALA A 335 -18.68 9.15 -25.02
N LEU A 336 -18.02 8.38 -25.89
CA LEU A 336 -16.56 8.25 -25.90
C LEU A 336 -15.83 9.59 -26.03
N LEU A 337 -16.14 10.38 -27.03
CA LEU A 337 -15.40 11.62 -27.31
C LEU A 337 -15.58 12.67 -26.22
N PRO A 338 -16.83 13.00 -25.77
CA PRO A 338 -17.01 14.03 -24.74
C PRO A 338 -16.46 13.61 -23.40
N ILE A 339 -16.65 12.35 -22.97
CA ILE A 339 -16.13 11.87 -21.68
C ILE A 339 -14.61 11.80 -21.72
N ARG A 340 -14.00 11.30 -22.77
CA ARG A 340 -12.54 11.24 -22.90
C ARG A 340 -11.92 12.64 -22.79
N LYS A 341 -12.49 13.64 -23.44
CA LYS A 341 -12.03 15.03 -23.33
C LYS A 341 -12.12 15.55 -21.89
N ALA A 342 -13.19 15.21 -21.18
CA ALA A 342 -13.34 15.58 -19.77
C ALA A 342 -12.29 14.87 -18.90
N PHE A 343 -12.09 13.57 -19.07
CA PHE A 343 -11.15 12.76 -18.31
C PHE A 343 -9.69 13.22 -18.48
N GLN A 344 -9.29 13.54 -19.71
CA GLN A 344 -7.95 14.01 -20.03
C GLN A 344 -7.57 15.34 -19.35
N ASN A 345 -8.54 16.15 -18.95
CA ASN A 345 -8.30 17.41 -18.26
C ASN A 345 -8.20 17.26 -16.72
N ALA A 346 -8.58 16.11 -16.17
CA ALA A 346 -8.71 15.92 -14.73
C ALA A 346 -7.40 16.14 -13.98
N TYR A 347 -6.27 15.64 -14.50
CA TYR A 347 -4.96 15.80 -13.86
C TYR A 347 -4.56 17.27 -13.73
N ASP A 348 -4.67 18.02 -14.80
CA ASP A 348 -4.32 19.45 -14.83
C ASP A 348 -5.23 20.28 -13.91
N ILE A 349 -6.51 19.97 -13.88
CA ILE A 349 -7.49 20.62 -12.99
C ILE A 349 -7.10 20.36 -11.53
N VAL A 350 -6.93 19.10 -11.15
CA VAL A 350 -6.64 18.71 -9.77
C VAL A 350 -5.29 19.26 -9.30
N THR A 351 -4.25 19.15 -10.12
CA THR A 351 -2.93 19.68 -9.77
C THR A 351 -2.91 21.20 -9.69
N SER A 352 -3.68 21.90 -10.51
CA SER A 352 -3.82 23.35 -10.43
C SER A 352 -4.55 23.82 -9.17
N VAL A 353 -5.48 23.01 -8.65
CA VAL A 353 -6.28 23.37 -7.47
C VAL A 353 -5.58 22.96 -6.18
N PHE A 354 -5.08 21.72 -6.09
CA PHE A 354 -4.55 21.14 -4.86
C PHE A 354 -3.03 21.33 -4.70
N TYR A 355 -2.30 21.60 -5.78
CA TYR A 355 -0.83 21.66 -5.76
C TYR A 355 -0.30 22.99 -6.27
N THR A 356 0.02 23.90 -5.35
CA THR A 356 0.67 25.15 -5.69
C THR A 356 2.18 24.99 -5.64
N LEU A 357 2.86 25.32 -6.74
CA LEU A 357 4.31 25.14 -6.89
C LEU A 357 4.79 23.70 -6.57
N GLY A 358 3.97 22.71 -6.89
CA GLY A 358 4.25 21.30 -6.61
C GLY A 358 4.02 20.87 -5.17
N THR A 359 3.45 21.72 -4.34
CA THR A 359 3.17 21.49 -2.92
C THR A 359 1.68 21.32 -2.70
N ASN A 360 1.25 20.22 -2.06
CA ASN A 360 -0.14 20.04 -1.67
C ASN A 360 -0.54 21.07 -0.61
N LEU A 361 -1.65 21.76 -0.83
CA LEU A 361 -2.16 22.82 0.06
C LEU A 361 -3.20 22.33 1.07
N THR A 362 -3.54 21.06 1.03
CA THR A 362 -4.65 20.51 1.79
C THR A 362 -4.20 19.41 2.74
N ASP A 363 -4.90 19.25 3.85
CA ASP A 363 -4.78 18.05 4.67
C ASP A 363 -5.77 17.02 4.14
N HIS A 364 -5.26 15.88 3.65
CA HIS A 364 -6.07 14.82 3.06
C HIS A 364 -7.16 15.34 2.10
N SER A 365 -6.78 16.29 1.23
CA SER A 365 -7.68 16.94 0.26
C SER A 365 -8.81 17.80 0.86
N SER A 366 -8.78 18.08 2.14
CA SER A 366 -9.74 19.01 2.75
C SER A 366 -9.11 20.40 2.90
N LEU A 367 -9.77 21.40 2.31
CA LEU A 367 -9.47 22.83 2.60
C LEU A 367 -10.07 23.17 3.96
N ASN A 368 -9.29 22.99 5.01
CA ASN A 368 -9.78 23.28 6.35
C ASN A 368 -9.53 24.74 6.71
N TYR A 369 -10.55 25.57 6.54
CA TYR A 369 -10.52 27.00 6.83
C TYR A 369 -10.43 27.31 8.34
N GLU A 370 -10.96 26.46 9.20
CA GLU A 370 -11.14 26.75 10.62
C GLU A 370 -10.08 26.14 11.54
N ASN A 371 -9.42 25.08 11.14
CA ASN A 371 -8.49 24.35 11.97
C ASN A 371 -7.20 24.00 11.25
N ASN A 372 -6.46 25.02 10.87
CA ASN A 372 -5.13 24.88 10.26
C ASN A 372 -4.06 24.27 11.21
N LYS A 373 -4.50 23.51 12.24
CA LYS A 373 -3.60 22.75 13.12
C LYS A 373 -2.80 21.70 12.37
N TRP A 374 -3.28 21.28 11.21
CA TRP A 374 -2.71 20.22 10.40
C TRP A 374 -2.33 20.68 8.99
N GLY A 375 -2.42 21.97 8.73
CA GLY A 375 -2.12 22.53 7.42
C GLY A 375 -0.85 21.95 6.82
N TYR A 376 -0.71 22.04 5.52
CA TYR A 376 0.37 21.49 4.70
C TYR A 376 1.75 21.42 5.37
N SER A 377 1.99 22.16 6.43
CA SER A 377 3.23 22.15 7.20
C SER A 377 3.52 20.83 7.91
N ARG A 378 2.54 19.98 8.23
CA ARG A 378 2.78 18.72 8.92
C ARG A 378 3.25 17.61 7.98
N HIS A 379 2.66 17.52 6.80
CA HIS A 379 3.01 16.49 5.82
C HIS A 379 4.06 16.97 4.80
N VAL A 380 4.30 18.25 4.79
CA VAL A 380 5.12 18.95 3.80
C VAL A 380 6.40 19.51 4.41
N SER A 381 6.57 19.46 5.73
CA SER A 381 7.82 19.88 6.38
C SER A 381 8.87 18.78 6.30
N GLY A 382 10.00 19.07 5.69
CA GLY A 382 11.16 18.21 5.67
C GLY A 382 11.84 18.10 4.31
N ARG A 383 12.88 17.29 4.25
CA ARG A 383 13.71 17.10 3.06
C ARG A 383 12.97 16.61 1.81
N TRP A 384 11.81 15.97 1.96
CA TRP A 384 11.02 15.52 0.83
C TRP A 384 10.55 16.67 -0.07
N ILE A 385 10.18 17.81 0.51
CA ILE A 385 9.83 19.02 -0.23
C ILE A 385 11.04 19.67 -0.83
N ALA A 386 12.12 19.75 -0.05
CA ALA A 386 13.37 20.30 -0.54
C ALA A 386 13.85 19.55 -1.80
N VAL A 387 13.64 18.26 -1.89
CA VAL A 387 13.97 17.46 -3.09
C VAL A 387 13.04 17.79 -4.26
N SER A 388 11.74 17.94 -4.04
CA SER A 388 10.82 18.40 -5.08
C SER A 388 11.13 19.84 -5.51
N TYR A 389 11.52 20.69 -4.57
CA TYR A 389 11.89 22.10 -4.83
C TYR A 389 13.24 22.25 -5.54
N THR A 390 14.21 21.38 -5.28
CA THR A 390 15.53 21.43 -5.94
C THR A 390 15.48 20.93 -7.39
N HIS A 391 14.45 20.17 -7.77
CA HIS A 391 14.23 19.81 -9.17
C HIS A 391 13.40 20.84 -9.95
N LEU A 392 12.67 21.70 -9.27
CA LEU A 392 12.11 22.92 -9.81
C LEU A 392 13.15 24.03 -9.60
N THR A 393 14.18 24.09 -10.44
CA THR A 393 15.05 25.25 -10.52
C THR A 393 14.21 26.44 -10.94
N LEU A 394 13.66 27.14 -9.96
CA LEU A 394 13.28 28.52 -10.16
C LEU A 394 14.55 29.26 -10.59
N PRO A 395 14.55 30.01 -11.69
CA PRO A 395 15.67 30.86 -12.03
C PRO A 395 15.80 31.86 -10.89
N THR A 396 16.74 31.60 -9.99
CA THR A 396 17.19 32.59 -9.00
C THR A 396 18.00 33.65 -9.73
N LYS A 397 17.30 34.51 -10.43
CA LYS A 397 17.78 35.87 -10.81
C LYS A 397 16.56 36.70 -11.21
N LEU A 398 15.99 37.37 -10.30
CA LEU A 398 15.47 38.72 -10.50
C LEU A 398 16.49 39.69 -9.93
#